data_eb452e8d2b5abb227e9eceb565e77786
#
_entry.id   eb452e8d2b5abb227e9eceb565e77786
#
_cell.length_a   1.000
_cell.length_b   1.000
_cell.length_c   1.000
_cell.angle_alpha   90.00
_cell.angle_beta   90.00
_cell.angle_gamma   90.00
#
_symmetry.space_group_name_H-M   'P 1'
#
loop_
_entity.id
_entity.type
_entity.pdbx_description
1 polymer ?
#
loop_
_entity_poly.entity_id
_entity_poly.type
_entity_poly.pdbx_seq_one_letter_code
_entity_poly.pdbx_strand_id
1 'polypeptide(L)'
;VNFIGIDPGGSGAIAALDSSGLILSVERFSKVEVEGGIALLVADFVERLQGESSLVIEKVSSRPGEGVVSSFSFGRSYGEAIGAAVVSRCFVEKVSPQRWQRDFELLRQKGSTESKTDHKRAIKQAAEARWSRRFLREEADAVWLAEWSRLFGSRRLTGGCDARA
;
A
#
# COMPACT_ATOMS: atom_id res chain seq x y z
N VAL A 1 1.65 -15.08 8.49
CA VAL A 1 0.86 -14.12 7.69
C VAL A 1 1.75 -12.94 7.37
N ASN A 2 1.83 -12.56 6.10
CA ASN A 2 2.51 -11.37 5.63
C ASN A 2 1.50 -10.22 5.52
N PHE A 3 1.91 -9.01 5.89
CA PHE A 3 1.08 -7.82 5.81
C PHE A 3 1.63 -6.89 4.76
N ILE A 4 0.87 -6.67 3.71
CA ILE A 4 1.31 -5.95 2.51
C ILE A 4 0.59 -4.62 2.43
N GLY A 5 1.33 -3.55 2.13
CA GLY A 5 0.80 -2.23 1.86
C GLY A 5 1.16 -1.77 0.45
N ILE A 6 0.20 -1.20 -0.26
CA ILE A 6 0.43 -0.61 -1.59
C ILE A 6 0.02 0.86 -1.58
N ASP A 7 0.99 1.75 -1.85
CA ASP A 7 0.74 3.10 -2.33
C ASP A 7 0.61 3.04 -3.85
N PRO A 8 -0.61 3.20 -4.41
CA PRO A 8 -0.85 2.99 -5.83
C PRO A 8 -0.38 4.19 -6.67
N GLY A 9 -0.13 3.92 -7.94
CA GLY A 9 0.31 4.92 -8.92
C GLY A 9 1.57 4.49 -9.64
N GLY A 10 1.91 5.14 -10.76
CA GLY A 10 3.12 4.80 -11.54
C GLY A 10 4.43 5.04 -10.79
N SER A 11 4.45 5.92 -9.81
CA SER A 11 5.58 6.17 -8.91
C SER A 11 5.36 5.59 -7.51
N GLY A 12 4.34 4.77 -7.31
CA GLY A 12 4.02 4.16 -6.02
C GLY A 12 5.01 3.10 -5.56
N ALA A 13 4.63 2.40 -4.50
CA ALA A 13 5.45 1.34 -3.91
C ALA A 13 4.59 0.24 -3.28
N ILE A 14 5.21 -0.92 -3.08
CA ILE A 14 4.69 -2.04 -2.32
C ILE A 14 5.67 -2.38 -1.20
N ALA A 15 5.14 -2.68 -0.02
CA ALA A 15 5.94 -3.09 1.14
C ALA A 15 5.29 -4.28 1.84
N ALA A 16 6.10 -5.12 2.46
CA ALA A 16 5.64 -6.22 3.28
C ALA A 16 6.30 -6.23 4.65
N LEU A 17 5.49 -6.51 5.67
CA LEU A 17 5.90 -6.73 7.04
C LEU A 17 5.53 -8.15 7.50
N ASP A 18 6.30 -8.70 8.42
CA ASP A 18 5.91 -9.89 9.15
C ASP A 18 4.96 -9.58 10.32
N SER A 19 4.56 -10.60 11.07
CA SER A 19 3.67 -10.45 12.22
C SER A 19 4.28 -9.64 13.39
N SER A 20 5.59 -9.50 13.44
CA SER A 20 6.29 -8.68 14.43
C SER A 20 6.39 -7.20 14.02
N GLY A 21 6.14 -6.90 12.75
CA GLY A 21 6.29 -5.57 12.15
C GLY A 21 7.69 -5.33 11.57
N LEU A 22 8.48 -6.40 11.39
CA LEU A 22 9.75 -6.32 10.68
C LEU A 22 9.51 -6.21 9.17
N ILE A 23 10.24 -5.32 8.52
CA ILE A 23 10.16 -5.17 7.06
C ILE A 23 10.81 -6.37 6.37
N LEU A 24 10.01 -7.09 5.58
CA LEU A 24 10.46 -8.21 4.75
C LEU A 24 10.98 -7.72 3.40
N SER A 25 10.25 -6.83 2.74
CA SER A 25 10.64 -6.25 1.46
C SER A 25 9.96 -4.91 1.21
N VAL A 26 10.59 -4.06 0.38
CA VAL A 26 10.01 -2.80 -0.14
C VAL A 26 10.46 -2.64 -1.57
N GLU A 27 9.53 -2.42 -2.50
CA GLU A 27 9.80 -2.21 -3.92
C GLU A 27 8.99 -1.06 -4.51
N ARG A 28 9.55 -0.38 -5.52
CA ARG A 28 8.93 0.78 -6.17
C ARG A 28 8.41 0.43 -7.55
N PHE A 29 7.27 1.01 -7.91
CA PHE A 29 6.66 0.88 -9.23
C PHE A 29 7.36 1.72 -10.32
N SER A 30 8.10 2.76 -9.94
CA SER A 30 8.75 3.69 -10.87
C SER A 30 9.81 3.07 -11.79
N LYS A 31 10.13 1.79 -11.63
CA LYS A 31 11.05 1.04 -12.49
C LYS A 31 10.33 0.20 -13.54
N VAL A 32 9.00 0.29 -13.58
CA VAL A 32 8.17 -0.55 -14.45
C VAL A 32 7.81 0.26 -15.70
N GLU A 33 8.43 -0.09 -16.82
CA GLU A 33 8.23 0.60 -18.10
C GLU A 33 7.34 -0.18 -19.09
N VAL A 34 6.99 -1.43 -18.74
CA VAL A 34 6.19 -2.30 -19.62
C VAL A 34 4.72 -2.30 -19.23
N GLU A 35 3.85 -2.48 -20.22
CA GLU A 35 2.41 -2.64 -19.98
C GLU A 35 2.15 -3.90 -19.14
N GLY A 36 1.26 -3.79 -18.14
CA GLY A 36 1.04 -4.86 -17.16
C GLY A 36 2.17 -5.07 -16.15
N GLY A 37 3.22 -4.25 -16.20
CA GLY A 37 4.40 -4.43 -15.37
C GLY A 37 4.13 -4.28 -13.87
N ILE A 38 3.18 -3.42 -13.47
CA ILE A 38 2.77 -3.31 -12.06
C ILE A 38 2.09 -4.61 -11.61
N ALA A 39 1.26 -5.23 -12.46
CA ALA A 39 0.64 -6.50 -12.15
C ALA A 39 1.69 -7.61 -11.97
N LEU A 40 2.68 -7.68 -12.85
CA LEU A 40 3.77 -8.65 -12.75
C LEU A 40 4.60 -8.43 -11.48
N LEU A 41 4.97 -7.17 -11.18
CA LEU A 41 5.72 -6.85 -9.97
C LEU A 41 4.96 -7.24 -8.71
N VAL A 42 3.67 -6.93 -8.62
CA VAL A 42 2.85 -7.28 -7.44
C VAL A 42 2.70 -8.79 -7.30
N ALA A 43 2.46 -9.51 -8.39
CA ALA A 43 2.35 -10.97 -8.37
C ALA A 43 3.65 -11.63 -7.91
N ASP A 44 4.79 -11.24 -8.51
CA ASP A 44 6.11 -11.73 -8.14
C ASP A 44 6.50 -11.37 -6.70
N PHE A 45 6.16 -10.16 -6.26
CA PHE A 45 6.37 -9.73 -4.87
C PHE A 45 5.63 -10.62 -3.88
N VAL A 46 4.34 -10.92 -4.14
CA VAL A 46 3.51 -11.78 -3.27
C VAL A 46 4.03 -13.22 -3.29
N GLU A 47 4.39 -13.74 -4.46
CA GLU A 47 4.89 -15.11 -4.61
C GLU A 47 6.17 -15.35 -3.80
N ARG A 48 7.09 -14.39 -3.82
CA ARG A 48 8.36 -14.47 -3.06
C ARG A 48 8.16 -14.47 -1.55
N LEU A 49 7.08 -13.89 -1.04
CA LEU A 49 6.82 -13.83 0.40
C LEU A 49 6.43 -15.18 1.02
N GLN A 50 5.93 -16.10 0.22
CA GLN A 50 5.41 -17.41 0.64
C GLN A 50 4.41 -17.35 1.81
N GLY A 51 3.32 -18.10 1.73
CA GLY A 51 2.30 -18.17 2.77
C GLY A 51 1.17 -17.13 2.62
N GLU A 52 0.31 -17.08 3.62
CA GLU A 52 -0.86 -16.20 3.60
C GLU A 52 -0.48 -14.73 3.67
N SER A 53 -1.14 -13.92 2.85
CA SER A 53 -0.89 -12.49 2.77
C SER A 53 -2.19 -11.69 2.90
N SER A 54 -2.19 -10.70 3.80
CA SER A 54 -3.21 -9.66 3.91
C SER A 54 -2.69 -8.39 3.27
N LEU A 55 -3.42 -7.83 2.32
CA LEU A 55 -2.99 -6.69 1.53
C LEU A 55 -3.94 -5.51 1.73
N VAL A 56 -3.36 -4.37 2.02
CA VAL A 56 -4.06 -3.09 2.06
C VAL A 56 -3.53 -2.19 0.94
N ILE A 57 -4.45 -1.64 0.16
CA ILE A 57 -4.15 -0.63 -0.85
C ILE A 57 -4.80 0.70 -0.48
N GLU A 58 -4.08 1.82 -0.65
CA GLU A 58 -4.65 3.13 -0.42
C GLU A 58 -5.83 3.38 -1.38
N LYS A 59 -6.99 3.75 -0.79
CA LYS A 59 -8.17 4.11 -1.57
C LYS A 59 -7.96 5.46 -2.23
N VAL A 60 -7.97 5.45 -3.53
CA VAL A 60 -7.81 6.65 -4.36
C VAL A 60 -9.05 6.92 -5.19
N SER A 61 -9.23 8.18 -5.55
CA SER A 61 -10.28 8.65 -6.47
C SER A 61 -9.71 9.75 -7.35
N SER A 62 -10.26 9.89 -8.55
CA SER A 62 -9.97 11.05 -9.39
C SER A 62 -10.38 12.34 -8.67
N ARG A 63 -9.64 13.42 -8.90
CA ARG A 63 -9.91 14.72 -8.31
C ARG A 63 -10.41 15.68 -9.39
N PRO A 64 -11.33 16.59 -9.08
CA PRO A 64 -11.69 17.65 -9.98
C PRO A 64 -10.46 18.45 -10.43
N GLY A 65 -10.29 18.66 -11.73
CA GLY A 65 -9.13 19.35 -12.30
C GLY A 65 -7.90 18.48 -12.59
N GLU A 66 -7.96 17.18 -12.30
CA GLU A 66 -6.92 16.24 -12.72
C GLU A 66 -7.05 15.95 -14.22
N GLY A 67 -5.92 15.95 -14.94
CA GLY A 67 -5.93 15.67 -16.37
C GLY A 67 -6.41 14.25 -16.69
N VAL A 68 -7.17 14.10 -17.78
CA VAL A 68 -7.75 12.80 -18.19
C VAL A 68 -6.67 11.72 -18.34
N VAL A 69 -5.53 12.07 -18.95
CA VAL A 69 -4.41 11.13 -19.16
C VAL A 69 -3.83 10.66 -17.83
N SER A 70 -3.64 11.58 -16.86
CA SER A 70 -3.14 11.25 -15.53
C SER A 70 -4.12 10.36 -14.78
N SER A 71 -5.40 10.69 -14.80
CA SER A 71 -6.45 9.89 -14.15
C SER A 71 -6.56 8.48 -14.75
N PHE A 72 -6.46 8.37 -16.08
CA PHE A 72 -6.48 7.08 -16.78
C PHE A 72 -5.24 6.23 -16.42
N SER A 73 -4.04 6.80 -16.52
CA SER A 73 -2.79 6.12 -16.17
C SER A 73 -2.79 5.64 -14.72
N PHE A 74 -3.26 6.50 -13.82
CA PHE A 74 -3.39 6.17 -12.41
C PHE A 74 -4.42 5.06 -12.16
N GLY A 75 -5.60 5.14 -12.79
CA GLY A 75 -6.65 4.11 -12.69
C GLY A 75 -6.17 2.75 -13.21
N ARG A 76 -5.39 2.75 -14.30
CA ARG A 76 -4.75 1.54 -14.84
C ARG A 76 -3.81 0.91 -13.81
N SER A 77 -2.84 1.67 -13.29
CA SER A 77 -1.89 1.19 -12.29
C SER A 77 -2.57 0.63 -11.04
N TYR A 78 -3.63 1.31 -10.59
CA TYR A 78 -4.45 0.87 -9.47
C TYR A 78 -5.19 -0.45 -9.76
N GLY A 79 -5.78 -0.57 -10.95
CA GLY A 79 -6.45 -1.79 -11.38
C GLY A 79 -5.50 -2.98 -11.54
N GLU A 80 -4.31 -2.76 -12.12
CA GLU A 80 -3.25 -3.76 -12.24
C GLU A 80 -2.84 -4.29 -10.86
N ALA A 81 -2.59 -3.41 -9.89
CA ALA A 81 -2.17 -3.80 -8.55
C ALA A 81 -3.25 -4.63 -7.83
N ILE A 82 -4.52 -4.22 -7.89
CA ILE A 82 -5.63 -4.97 -7.29
C ILE A 82 -5.83 -6.30 -7.98
N GLY A 83 -5.84 -6.32 -9.31
CA GLY A 83 -6.05 -7.54 -10.08
C GLY A 83 -4.99 -8.59 -9.77
N ALA A 84 -3.72 -8.20 -9.74
CA ALA A 84 -2.61 -9.08 -9.38
C ALA A 84 -2.75 -9.61 -7.95
N ALA A 85 -3.05 -8.76 -6.98
CA ALA A 85 -3.23 -9.17 -5.59
C ALA A 85 -4.35 -10.20 -5.42
N VAL A 86 -5.49 -10.00 -6.10
CA VAL A 86 -6.63 -10.92 -6.07
C VAL A 86 -6.26 -12.28 -6.70
N VAL A 87 -5.59 -12.26 -7.86
CA VAL A 87 -5.15 -13.49 -8.53
C VAL A 87 -4.12 -14.24 -7.68
N SER A 88 -3.24 -13.50 -6.97
CA SER A 88 -2.28 -14.06 -6.01
C SER A 88 -2.93 -14.49 -4.67
N ARG A 89 -4.25 -14.52 -4.61
CA ARG A 89 -5.04 -14.97 -3.43
C ARG A 89 -4.81 -14.15 -2.16
N CYS A 90 -4.39 -12.89 -2.30
CA CYS A 90 -4.36 -11.98 -1.17
C CYS A 90 -5.77 -11.57 -0.76
N PHE A 91 -6.01 -11.44 0.54
CA PHE A 91 -7.16 -10.69 1.02
C PHE A 91 -6.89 -9.20 0.82
N VAL A 92 -7.65 -8.53 -0.05
CA VAL A 92 -7.44 -7.12 -0.41
C VAL A 92 -8.42 -6.21 0.31
N GLU A 93 -7.92 -5.31 1.14
CA GLU A 93 -8.70 -4.25 1.80
C GLU A 93 -8.29 -2.87 1.26
N LYS A 94 -9.24 -1.93 1.23
CA LYS A 94 -9.01 -0.54 0.81
C LYS A 94 -9.11 0.39 1.99
N VAL A 95 -8.11 1.24 2.21
CA VAL A 95 -8.12 2.24 3.27
C VAL A 95 -7.91 3.64 2.71
N SER A 96 -8.68 4.63 3.19
CA SER A 96 -8.47 6.03 2.77
C SER A 96 -7.23 6.63 3.43
N PRO A 97 -6.54 7.60 2.78
CA PRO A 97 -5.41 8.31 3.38
C PRO A 97 -5.73 8.90 4.75
N GLN A 98 -6.92 9.51 4.87
CA GLN A 98 -7.36 10.13 6.13
C GLN A 98 -7.55 9.10 7.24
N ARG A 99 -7.94 7.86 6.91
CA ARG A 99 -8.17 6.82 7.89
C ARG A 99 -6.86 6.30 8.45
N TRP A 100 -5.96 5.81 7.62
CA TRP A 100 -4.72 5.24 8.12
C TRP A 100 -3.84 6.30 8.80
N GLN A 101 -3.81 7.54 8.28
CA GLN A 101 -3.08 8.63 8.93
C GLN A 101 -3.65 8.98 10.31
N ARG A 102 -4.98 8.92 10.48
CA ARG A 102 -5.63 9.14 11.79
C ARG A 102 -5.29 8.02 12.76
N ASP A 103 -5.36 6.78 12.32
CA ASP A 103 -5.14 5.61 13.16
C ASP A 103 -3.69 5.54 13.70
N PHE A 104 -2.76 6.23 13.02
CA PHE A 104 -1.37 6.40 13.47
C PHE A 104 -1.05 7.80 14.05
N GLU A 105 -2.06 8.64 14.26
CA GLU A 105 -1.88 10.03 14.73
C GLU A 105 -1.03 10.90 13.78
N LEU A 106 -0.97 10.52 12.52
CA LEU A 106 -0.22 11.22 11.46
C LEU A 106 -1.10 12.17 10.65
N LEU A 107 -2.40 12.27 10.95
CA LEU A 107 -3.32 13.11 10.20
C LEU A 107 -3.03 14.59 10.45
N ARG A 108 -2.91 15.35 9.36
CA ARG A 108 -2.77 16.81 9.45
C ARG A 108 -3.97 17.42 10.17
N GLN A 109 -3.69 18.23 11.18
CA GLN A 109 -4.74 18.91 11.94
C GLN A 109 -5.49 19.93 11.09
N LYS A 110 -6.81 20.00 11.26
CA LYS A 110 -7.65 21.00 10.59
C LYS A 110 -7.23 22.42 11.07
N GLY A 111 -6.98 23.31 10.12
CA GLY A 111 -6.50 24.67 10.43
C GLY A 111 -4.99 24.80 10.61
N SER A 112 -4.22 23.72 10.49
CA SER A 112 -2.75 23.79 10.50
C SER A 112 -2.22 24.63 9.34
N THR A 113 -1.21 25.45 9.61
CA THR A 113 -0.44 26.21 8.61
C THR A 113 0.60 25.36 7.88
N GLU A 114 0.76 24.10 8.31
CA GLU A 114 1.67 23.14 7.69
C GLU A 114 1.34 22.95 6.19
N SER A 115 2.35 23.01 5.34
CA SER A 115 2.16 22.75 3.91
C SER A 115 1.92 21.25 3.65
N LYS A 116 1.32 20.93 2.49
CA LYS A 116 1.17 19.52 2.07
C LYS A 116 2.53 18.80 1.94
N THR A 117 3.56 19.53 1.55
CA THR A 117 4.92 19.00 1.39
C THR A 117 5.55 18.69 2.75
N ASP A 118 5.39 19.58 3.74
CA ASP A 118 5.91 19.37 5.08
C ASP A 118 5.20 18.22 5.78
N HIS A 119 3.89 18.14 5.61
CA HIS A 119 3.11 16.99 6.12
C HIS A 119 3.61 15.65 5.56
N LYS A 120 3.83 15.54 4.25
CA LYS A 120 4.40 14.35 3.65
C LYS A 120 5.81 14.03 4.13
N ARG A 121 6.60 15.07 4.41
CA ARG A 121 7.93 14.93 5.02
C ARG A 121 7.83 14.38 6.43
N ALA A 122 6.87 14.85 7.23
CA ALA A 122 6.64 14.38 8.59
C ALA A 122 6.24 12.89 8.62
N ILE A 123 5.33 12.46 7.73
CA ILE A 123 4.95 11.03 7.60
C ILE A 123 6.18 10.17 7.29
N LYS A 124 7.01 10.60 6.33
CA LYS A 124 8.25 9.90 6.00
C LYS A 124 9.22 9.82 7.19
N GLN A 125 9.45 10.93 7.90
CA GLN A 125 10.32 10.97 9.07
C GLN A 125 9.80 10.05 10.19
N ALA A 126 8.50 10.00 10.40
CA ALA A 126 7.89 9.08 11.36
C ALA A 126 8.15 7.60 10.99
N ALA A 127 8.07 7.25 9.69
CA ALA A 127 8.45 5.93 9.23
C ALA A 127 9.94 5.64 9.46
N GLU A 128 10.82 6.57 9.11
CA GLU A 128 12.26 6.43 9.31
C GLU A 128 12.64 6.25 10.78
N ALA A 129 11.96 6.96 11.68
CA ALA A 129 12.16 6.81 13.12
C ALA A 129 11.68 5.44 13.63
N ARG A 130 10.51 4.97 13.17
CA ARG A 130 9.92 3.71 13.62
C ARG A 130 10.73 2.48 13.21
N TRP A 131 11.22 2.45 11.96
CA TRP A 131 11.95 1.30 11.42
C TRP A 131 13.45 1.48 11.34
N SER A 132 13.99 2.57 11.86
CA SER A 132 15.44 2.88 11.86
C SER A 132 16.08 2.72 10.46
N ARG A 133 15.32 3.12 9.42
CA ARG A 133 15.69 2.94 8.01
C ARG A 133 15.31 4.19 7.22
N ARG A 134 16.11 4.56 6.21
CA ARG A 134 15.76 5.61 5.26
C ARG A 134 14.77 5.09 4.20
N PHE A 135 13.80 5.93 3.87
CA PHE A 135 12.78 5.64 2.86
C PHE A 135 12.72 6.76 1.82
N LEU A 136 12.25 6.42 0.62
CA LEU A 136 11.60 7.39 -0.24
C LEU A 136 10.17 7.61 0.25
N ARG A 137 9.51 8.65 -0.25
CA ARG A 137 8.16 9.00 0.23
C ARG A 137 7.15 7.90 0.00
N GLU A 138 7.13 7.38 -1.22
CA GLU A 138 6.22 6.31 -1.66
C GLU A 138 6.46 5.01 -0.87
N GLU A 139 7.71 4.72 -0.57
CA GLU A 139 8.10 3.57 0.27
C GLU A 139 7.60 3.72 1.71
N ALA A 140 7.68 4.93 2.26
CA ALA A 140 7.18 5.22 3.60
C ALA A 140 5.65 5.02 3.68
N ASP A 141 4.91 5.54 2.68
CA ASP A 141 3.46 5.38 2.62
C ASP A 141 3.07 3.89 2.51
N ALA A 142 3.77 3.11 1.66
CA ALA A 142 3.56 1.67 1.53
C ALA A 142 3.84 0.90 2.82
N VAL A 143 4.91 1.24 3.55
CA VAL A 143 5.25 0.59 4.84
C VAL A 143 4.21 0.93 5.91
N TRP A 144 3.71 2.17 5.98
CA TRP A 144 2.61 2.53 6.88
C TRP A 144 1.32 1.78 6.55
N LEU A 145 1.01 1.59 5.27
CA LEU A 145 -0.15 0.80 4.84
C LEU A 145 0.00 -0.68 5.21
N ALA A 146 1.20 -1.25 5.09
CA ALA A 146 1.48 -2.61 5.56
C ALA A 146 1.30 -2.74 7.08
N GLU A 147 1.77 -1.76 7.84
CA GLU A 147 1.57 -1.72 9.30
C GLU A 147 0.10 -1.53 9.66
N TRP A 148 -0.63 -0.72 8.89
CA TRP A 148 -2.08 -0.59 9.07
C TRP A 148 -2.79 -1.93 8.84
N SER A 149 -2.41 -2.68 7.80
CA SER A 149 -2.91 -4.04 7.56
C SER A 149 -2.67 -4.94 8.77
N ARG A 150 -1.49 -4.85 9.36
CA ARG A 150 -1.07 -5.68 10.51
C ARG A 150 -1.87 -5.38 11.78
N LEU A 151 -2.11 -4.10 12.08
CA LEU A 151 -2.72 -3.67 13.34
C LEU A 151 -4.23 -3.52 13.28
N PHE A 152 -4.78 -3.09 12.15
CA PHE A 152 -6.17 -2.66 12.01
C PHE A 152 -6.92 -3.39 10.89
N GLY A 153 -6.22 -4.09 9.99
CA GLY A 153 -6.83 -4.81 8.88
C GLY A 153 -7.80 -5.88 9.34
N SER A 154 -8.86 -6.08 8.54
CA SER A 154 -9.85 -7.13 8.79
C SER A 154 -9.17 -8.49 8.61
N ARG A 155 -8.89 -9.19 9.71
CA ARG A 155 -8.37 -10.56 9.69
C ARG A 155 -9.48 -11.54 9.28
N ARG A 156 -9.83 -11.56 8.02
CA ARG A 156 -10.50 -12.73 7.47
C ARG A 156 -9.42 -13.74 7.11
N LEU A 157 -8.99 -14.48 8.13
CA LEU A 157 -8.34 -15.75 7.86
C LEU A 157 -9.32 -16.50 6.95
N THR A 158 -8.88 -16.89 5.78
CA THR A 158 -9.63 -17.78 4.91
C THR A 158 -9.76 -19.12 5.65
N GLY A 159 -10.76 -19.17 6.53
CA GLY A 159 -11.29 -20.43 7.01
C GLY A 159 -11.64 -21.23 5.76
N GLY A 160 -11.13 -22.45 5.67
CA GLY A 160 -11.14 -23.30 4.51
C GLY A 160 -12.45 -23.25 3.74
N CYS A 161 -12.31 -23.25 2.45
CA CYS A 161 -13.37 -23.62 1.54
C CYS A 161 -13.76 -25.05 1.93
N ASP A 162 -14.75 -25.18 2.81
CA ASP A 162 -15.42 -26.44 3.04
C ASP A 162 -16.07 -26.82 1.69
N ALA A 163 -15.35 -27.63 0.94
CA ALA A 163 -15.93 -28.41 -0.13
C ALA A 163 -16.92 -29.37 0.54
N ARG A 164 -18.17 -28.94 0.67
CA ARG A 164 -19.27 -29.89 0.88
C ARG A 164 -19.93 -30.16 -0.46
N ALA A 165 -19.81 -31.42 -0.79
CA ALA A 165 -20.45 -32.20 -1.84
C ALA A 165 -21.87 -31.75 -2.19
#